data_b5327a04abe0cd3ed255652a7329fac2
#
_entry.id   b5327a04abe0cd3ed255652a7329fac2
#
_cell.length_a   1.000
_cell.length_b   1.000
_cell.length_c   1.000
_cell.angle_alpha   90.00
_cell.angle_beta   90.00
_cell.angle_gamma   90.00
#
_symmetry.space_group_name_H-M   'P 1'
#
loop_
_entity.id
_entity.type
_entity.pdbx_description
1 polymer ?
#
loop_
_entity_poly.entity_id
_entity_poly.type
_entity_poly.pdbx_seq_one_letter_code
_entity_poly.pdbx_strand_id
1 'polypeptide(L)'
;MPNPQKQKGSAYERDVVGYFNDQGYNCERTRAGWSDDRGDVHGISHRVLGNFTVECKNQKTMDISGWLKELERERRSNGGGLGAVVHKKRGDAKPEEQYATLPLWMLVQLLKEAGYR
;
A
#
# COMPACT_ATOMS: atom_id res chain seq x y z
N MET A 1 -15.65 15.03 -17.65
CA MET A 1 -16.43 14.56 -16.48
C MET A 1 -15.53 13.75 -15.55
N PRO A 2 -15.53 14.02 -14.25
CA PRO A 2 -14.76 13.20 -13.32
C PRO A 2 -15.26 11.77 -13.30
N ASN A 3 -14.35 10.81 -13.21
CA ASN A 3 -14.69 9.41 -13.06
C ASN A 3 -14.94 9.11 -11.57
N PRO A 4 -16.17 8.75 -11.15
CA PRO A 4 -16.46 8.51 -9.74
C PRO A 4 -15.60 7.41 -9.11
N GLN A 5 -15.27 6.36 -9.85
CA GLN A 5 -14.42 5.28 -9.34
C GLN A 5 -12.98 5.75 -9.13
N LYS A 6 -12.46 6.56 -10.03
CA LYS A 6 -11.13 7.15 -9.90
C LYS A 6 -11.07 8.11 -8.71
N GLN A 7 -12.13 8.91 -8.52
CA GLN A 7 -12.23 9.81 -7.35
C GLN A 7 -12.29 9.02 -6.05
N LYS A 8 -13.04 7.93 -6.03
CA LYS A 8 -13.14 7.03 -4.87
C LYS A 8 -11.79 6.43 -4.51
N GLY A 9 -11.04 5.95 -5.51
CA GLY A 9 -9.69 5.43 -5.32
C GLY A 9 -8.74 6.48 -4.79
N SER A 10 -8.77 7.69 -5.34
CA SER A 10 -7.93 8.80 -4.89
C SER A 10 -8.25 9.22 -3.46
N ALA A 11 -9.52 9.25 -3.09
CA ALA A 11 -9.92 9.57 -1.71
C ALA A 11 -9.40 8.53 -0.74
N TYR A 12 -9.48 7.25 -1.11
CA TYR A 12 -8.97 6.16 -0.29
C TYR A 12 -7.46 6.25 -0.09
N GLU A 13 -6.71 6.53 -1.15
CA GLU A 13 -5.26 6.74 -1.08
C GLU A 13 -4.92 7.88 -0.13
N ARG A 14 -5.64 9.00 -0.19
CA ARG A 14 -5.45 10.13 0.72
C ARG A 14 -5.67 9.75 2.17
N ASP A 15 -6.71 8.95 2.44
CA ASP A 15 -7.01 8.48 3.79
C ASP A 15 -5.89 7.59 4.33
N VAL A 16 -5.37 6.69 3.49
CA VAL A 16 -4.27 5.80 3.87
C VAL A 16 -2.99 6.60 4.13
N VAL A 17 -2.64 7.53 3.25
CA VAL A 17 -1.48 8.42 3.46
C VAL A 17 -1.64 9.23 4.75
N GLY A 18 -2.82 9.79 4.99
CA GLY A 18 -3.10 10.54 6.21
C GLY A 18 -2.88 9.71 7.46
N TYR A 19 -3.33 8.46 7.45
CA TYR A 19 -3.13 7.56 8.58
C TYR A 19 -1.65 7.29 8.83
N PHE A 20 -0.87 6.96 7.78
CA PHE A 20 0.57 6.78 7.93
C PHE A 20 1.23 8.02 8.53
N ASN A 21 0.88 9.20 8.04
CA ASN A 21 1.47 10.45 8.52
C ASN A 21 1.08 10.74 9.97
N ASP A 22 -0.14 10.40 10.38
CA ASP A 22 -0.57 10.49 11.77
C ASP A 22 0.26 9.57 12.68
N GLN A 23 0.80 8.49 12.12
CA GLN A 23 1.66 7.54 12.85
C GLN A 23 3.15 7.92 12.80
N GLY A 24 3.48 9.09 12.28
CA GLY A 24 4.85 9.59 12.28
C GLY A 24 5.62 9.42 10.98
N TYR A 25 4.97 8.94 9.92
CA TYR A 25 5.60 8.85 8.61
C TYR A 25 5.50 10.18 7.86
N ASN A 26 6.29 10.32 6.83
CA ASN A 26 6.21 11.46 5.90
C ASN A 26 5.93 10.91 4.49
N CYS A 27 4.70 10.49 4.30
CA CYS A 27 4.27 9.83 3.08
C CYS A 27 3.60 10.80 2.12
N GLU A 28 3.63 10.44 0.84
CA GLU A 28 2.89 11.13 -0.21
C GLU A 28 2.31 10.12 -1.20
N ARG A 29 1.28 10.55 -1.91
CA ARG A 29 0.70 9.77 -3.00
C ARG A 29 1.59 9.84 -4.22
N THR A 30 1.46 8.86 -5.13
CA THR A 30 2.10 8.89 -6.45
C THR A 30 1.71 10.19 -7.16
N ARG A 31 2.71 10.92 -7.64
CA ARG A 31 2.51 12.19 -8.34
C ARG A 31 2.18 11.94 -9.81
N ALA A 32 1.36 12.83 -10.38
CA ALA A 32 1.11 12.83 -11.82
C ALA A 32 2.42 13.00 -12.58
N GLY A 33 2.60 12.23 -13.65
CA GLY A 33 3.81 12.29 -14.47
C GLY A 33 4.94 11.36 -14.05
N TRP A 34 4.82 10.66 -12.91
CA TRP A 34 5.78 9.62 -12.57
C TRP A 34 5.62 8.45 -13.53
N SER A 35 6.72 8.04 -14.16
CA SER A 35 6.71 7.00 -15.17
C SER A 35 6.80 5.59 -14.61
N ASP A 36 7.33 5.44 -13.39
CA ASP A 36 7.50 4.15 -12.76
C ASP A 36 6.32 3.80 -11.87
N ASP A 37 5.89 2.54 -11.95
CA ASP A 37 4.83 2.01 -11.11
C ASP A 37 5.44 1.46 -9.83
N ARG A 38 5.47 2.27 -8.78
CA ARG A 38 6.08 1.97 -7.48
C ARG A 38 5.05 1.92 -6.35
N GLY A 39 3.78 1.67 -6.70
CA GLY A 39 2.68 1.67 -5.74
C GLY A 39 2.09 3.05 -5.54
N ASP A 40 1.12 3.13 -4.63
CA ASP A 40 0.28 4.32 -4.42
C ASP A 40 0.78 5.24 -3.31
N VAL A 41 1.56 4.73 -2.37
CA VAL A 41 2.04 5.48 -1.20
C VAL A 41 3.57 5.40 -1.16
N HIS A 42 4.22 6.54 -1.03
CA HIS A 42 5.68 6.67 -1.00
C HIS A 42 6.14 7.32 0.29
N GLY A 43 7.32 6.96 0.76
CA GLY A 43 7.92 7.56 1.95
C GLY A 43 8.10 6.59 3.10
N ILE A 44 7.94 5.29 2.86
CA ILE A 44 8.17 4.25 3.86
C ILE A 44 9.42 3.48 3.45
N SER A 45 10.46 3.50 4.28
CA SER A 45 11.70 2.85 3.92
C SER A 45 12.43 2.32 5.15
N HIS A 46 13.28 1.32 4.92
CA HIS A 46 14.13 0.73 5.93
C HIS A 46 15.54 0.65 5.33
N ARG A 47 16.55 0.97 6.13
CA ARG A 47 17.93 1.05 5.61
C ARG A 47 18.47 -0.27 5.06
N VAL A 48 17.93 -1.40 5.52
CA VAL A 48 18.34 -2.75 5.06
C VAL A 48 17.33 -3.33 4.10
N LEU A 49 16.03 -3.25 4.45
CA LEU A 49 14.95 -3.87 3.65
C LEU A 49 14.57 -3.02 2.42
N GLY A 50 14.97 -1.75 2.38
CA GLY A 50 14.63 -0.87 1.28
C GLY A 50 13.25 -0.25 1.41
N ASN A 51 12.71 0.23 0.29
CA ASN A 51 11.41 0.86 0.25
C ASN A 51 10.29 -0.16 0.47
N PHE A 52 9.28 0.25 1.24
CA PHE A 52 8.06 -0.55 1.42
C PHE A 52 7.01 -0.06 0.42
N THR A 53 6.51 -0.97 -0.40
CA THR A 53 5.53 -0.65 -1.44
C THR A 53 4.12 -0.83 -0.90
N VAL A 54 3.28 0.20 -1.05
CA VAL A 54 1.88 0.14 -0.65
C VAL A 54 1.00 0.35 -1.88
N GLU A 55 0.16 -0.63 -2.17
CA GLU A 55 -0.87 -0.56 -3.19
C GLU A 55 -2.22 -0.40 -2.50
N CYS A 56 -3.03 0.57 -2.91
CA CYS A 56 -4.33 0.81 -2.31
C CYS A 56 -5.44 0.33 -3.23
N LYS A 57 -6.41 -0.39 -2.68
CA LYS A 57 -7.57 -0.90 -3.42
C LYS A 57 -8.87 -0.57 -2.69
N ASN A 58 -9.74 0.15 -3.36
CA ASN A 58 -11.10 0.41 -2.89
C ASN A 58 -12.05 -0.08 -3.97
N GLN A 59 -12.16 -1.40 -4.11
CA GLN A 59 -12.97 -2.04 -5.13
C GLN A 59 -14.06 -2.88 -4.49
N LYS A 60 -15.23 -2.92 -5.13
CA LYS A 60 -16.38 -3.68 -4.63
C LYS A 60 -16.11 -5.18 -4.63
N THR A 61 -15.43 -5.67 -5.65
CA THR A 61 -15.08 -7.10 -5.78
C THR A 61 -13.63 -7.32 -5.42
N MET A 62 -13.37 -8.28 -4.55
CA MET A 62 -12.01 -8.61 -4.14
C MET A 62 -11.33 -9.46 -5.21
N ASP A 63 -10.08 -9.12 -5.50
CA ASP A 63 -9.22 -9.88 -6.41
C ASP A 63 -7.83 -9.98 -5.80
N ILE A 64 -7.72 -10.70 -4.70
CA ILE A 64 -6.48 -10.84 -3.93
C ILE A 64 -5.33 -11.31 -4.83
N SER A 65 -5.57 -12.33 -5.64
CA SER A 65 -4.53 -12.88 -6.53
C SER A 65 -4.01 -11.82 -7.52
N GLY A 66 -4.92 -11.10 -8.17
CA GLY A 66 -4.54 -10.04 -9.12
C GLY A 66 -3.83 -8.89 -8.44
N TRP A 67 -4.32 -8.49 -7.26
CA TRP A 67 -3.71 -7.41 -6.48
C TRP A 67 -2.28 -7.76 -6.03
N LEU A 68 -2.05 -9.00 -5.63
CA LEU A 68 -0.72 -9.44 -5.20
C LEU A 68 0.25 -9.54 -6.39
N LYS A 69 -0.24 -9.83 -7.59
CA LYS A 69 0.58 -9.77 -8.80
C LYS A 69 1.00 -8.35 -9.13
N GLU A 70 0.08 -7.40 -8.99
CA GLU A 70 0.40 -5.97 -9.15
C GLU A 70 1.43 -5.53 -8.11
N LEU A 71 1.23 -5.92 -6.85
CA LEU A 71 2.17 -5.60 -5.79
C LEU A 71 3.56 -6.13 -6.10
N GLU A 72 3.67 -7.36 -6.58
CA GLU A 72 4.96 -7.97 -6.95
C GLU A 72 5.68 -7.15 -8.02
N ARG A 73 4.97 -6.73 -9.05
CA ARG A 73 5.53 -5.89 -10.11
C ARG A 73 6.00 -4.54 -9.56
N GLU A 74 5.15 -3.91 -8.76
CA GLU A 74 5.42 -2.58 -8.21
C GLU A 74 6.57 -2.56 -7.22
N ARG A 75 6.64 -3.57 -6.33
CA ARG A 75 7.75 -3.63 -5.38
C ARG A 75 9.10 -3.82 -6.08
N ARG A 76 9.13 -4.59 -7.18
CA ARG A 76 10.33 -4.74 -8.00
C ARG A 76 10.74 -3.42 -8.62
N SER A 77 9.81 -2.64 -9.13
CA SER A 77 10.06 -1.30 -9.65
C SER A 77 10.48 -0.32 -8.56
N ASN A 78 10.12 -0.59 -7.31
CA ASN A 78 10.41 0.25 -6.16
C ASN A 78 11.65 -0.20 -5.37
N GLY A 79 12.52 -0.99 -5.98
CA GLY A 79 13.78 -1.40 -5.39
C GLY A 79 13.82 -2.81 -4.82
N GLY A 80 12.74 -3.58 -4.95
CA GLY A 80 12.71 -4.97 -4.54
C GLY A 80 12.50 -5.23 -3.05
N GLY A 81 12.05 -4.22 -2.30
CA GLY A 81 11.74 -4.39 -0.87
C GLY A 81 10.40 -5.09 -0.64
N LEU A 82 9.92 -5.03 0.59
CA LEU A 82 8.63 -5.62 0.96
C LEU A 82 7.48 -4.70 0.57
N GLY A 83 6.25 -5.17 0.76
CA GLY A 83 5.07 -4.36 0.48
C GLY A 83 3.79 -5.02 0.94
N ALA A 84 2.69 -4.30 0.81
CA ALA A 84 1.35 -4.81 1.13
C ALA A 84 0.31 -4.12 0.26
N VAL A 85 -0.81 -4.82 0.05
CA VAL A 85 -2.02 -4.24 -0.53
C VAL A 85 -2.90 -3.81 0.63
N VAL A 86 -3.21 -2.52 0.70
CA VAL A 86 -4.16 -1.96 1.68
C VAL A 86 -5.50 -1.84 0.98
N HIS A 87 -6.52 -2.52 1.50
CA HIS A 87 -7.81 -2.55 0.81
C HIS A 87 -8.98 -2.30 1.76
N LYS A 88 -10.07 -1.81 1.16
CA LYS A 88 -11.21 -1.28 1.89
C LYS A 88 -11.95 -2.35 2.67
N LYS A 89 -12.15 -2.11 3.97
CA LYS A 89 -13.11 -2.83 4.79
C LYS A 89 -14.48 -2.20 4.57
N ARG A 90 -15.40 -2.94 4.00
CA ARG A 90 -16.76 -2.44 3.72
C ARG A 90 -17.48 -2.05 5.00
N GLY A 91 -18.13 -0.88 4.96
CA GLY A 91 -18.90 -0.38 6.08
C GLY A 91 -18.08 0.30 7.17
N ASP A 92 -16.76 0.42 7.00
CA ASP A 92 -15.90 1.05 7.99
C ASP A 92 -14.98 2.07 7.32
N ALA A 93 -15.10 3.34 7.73
CA ALA A 93 -14.29 4.42 7.19
C ALA A 93 -12.99 4.66 7.99
N LYS A 94 -12.80 3.97 9.12
CA LYS A 94 -11.61 4.17 9.96
C LYS A 94 -10.37 3.60 9.26
N PRO A 95 -9.34 4.40 8.99
CA PRO A 95 -8.18 3.90 8.26
C PRO A 95 -7.44 2.78 8.98
N GLU A 96 -7.38 2.81 10.32
CA GLU A 96 -6.72 1.77 11.11
C GLU A 96 -7.41 0.41 11.03
N GLU A 97 -8.67 0.39 10.60
CA GLU A 97 -9.45 -0.84 10.50
C GLU A 97 -9.42 -1.45 9.09
N GLN A 98 -8.81 -0.78 8.13
CA GLN A 98 -8.68 -1.29 6.78
C GLN A 98 -7.80 -2.54 6.77
N TYR A 99 -7.91 -3.36 5.73
CA TYR A 99 -7.15 -4.60 5.64
C TYR A 99 -5.81 -4.37 4.97
N ALA A 100 -4.80 -5.12 5.40
CA ALA A 100 -3.51 -5.17 4.73
C ALA A 100 -3.21 -6.63 4.39
N THR A 101 -3.00 -6.91 3.11
CA THR A 101 -2.73 -8.26 2.61
C THR A 101 -1.36 -8.30 1.94
N LEU A 102 -0.58 -9.31 2.28
CA LEU A 102 0.74 -9.50 1.71
C LEU A 102 1.06 -11.00 1.66
N PRO A 103 2.01 -11.42 0.80
CA PRO A 103 2.45 -12.82 0.80
C PRO A 103 3.03 -13.22 2.15
N LEU A 104 2.82 -14.46 2.54
CA LEU A 104 3.25 -14.96 3.85
C LEU A 104 4.76 -14.77 4.07
N TRP A 105 5.59 -14.95 3.05
CA TRP A 105 7.03 -14.79 3.20
C TRP A 105 7.43 -13.36 3.60
N MET A 106 6.67 -12.36 3.14
CA MET A 106 6.91 -10.96 3.53
C MET A 106 6.53 -10.72 4.98
N LEU A 107 5.41 -11.30 5.43
CA LEU A 107 5.01 -11.23 6.83
C LEU A 107 6.09 -11.84 7.73
N VAL A 108 6.64 -12.99 7.32
CA VAL A 108 7.71 -13.65 8.08
C VAL A 108 8.94 -12.74 8.19
N GLN A 109 9.32 -12.05 7.12
CA GLN A 109 10.43 -11.11 7.16
C GLN A 109 10.16 -9.95 8.13
N LEU A 110 8.94 -9.41 8.10
CA LEU A 110 8.55 -8.34 9.02
C LEU A 110 8.57 -8.80 10.47
N LEU A 111 8.09 -10.01 10.73
CA LEU A 111 8.09 -10.58 12.07
C LEU A 111 9.52 -10.75 12.60
N LYS A 112 10.45 -11.21 11.77
CA LYS A 112 11.86 -11.31 12.13
C LYS A 112 12.45 -9.95 12.48
N GLU A 113 12.19 -8.95 11.66
CA GLU A 113 12.68 -7.59 11.90
C GLU A 113 12.09 -6.98 13.17
N ALA A 114 10.86 -7.33 13.52
CA ALA A 114 10.21 -6.88 14.74
C ALA A 114 10.65 -7.65 15.98
N GLY A 115 11.49 -8.69 15.81
CA GLY A 115 12.02 -9.45 16.94
C GLY A 115 11.15 -10.58 17.43
N TYR A 116 10.13 -10.97 16.71
CA TYR A 116 9.29 -12.12 17.08
C TYR A 116 10.08 -13.42 16.96
N ARG A 117 9.94 -14.26 17.96
CA ARG A 117 10.60 -15.57 18.06
C ARG A 117 9.58 -16.69 18.23
#